data_e37660a32c01b902f809281ff339dc7d
#
_entry.id   e37660a32c01b902f809281ff339dc7d
#
_cell.length_a   1.000
_cell.length_b   1.000
_cell.length_c   1.000
_cell.angle_alpha   90.00
_cell.angle_beta   90.00
_cell.angle_gamma   90.00
#
_symmetry.space_group_name_H-M   'P 1'
#
loop_
_entity.id
_entity.type
_entity.pdbx_description
1 polymer ?
#
loop_
_entity_poly.entity_id
_entity_poly.type
_entity_poly.pdbx_seq_one_letter_code
_entity_poly.pdbx_strand_id
1 'polypeptide(L)'
;MGKYDNFYNEVAITAAEKKLNKLSRKRKIDPYQISLAVEELNRAKIFQKCQAFTANSNDAPNGRVLFNDDVKVMLFIDRVIPYEDIQSYRILENTYYEEGCDTSMWDVLASAHLGRQIAGDFGAIVFAQARADSAQTTYTQRCDGFLFQIILKNGEAWQCKVPNHGIIGQKIHPKWLELGTKIQRIIDGTND
;
A
#
# COMPACT_ATOMS: atom_id res chain seq x y z
N MET A 1 -18.03 -15.21 10.85
CA MET A 1 -17.01 -15.96 11.63
C MET A 1 -15.77 -16.06 10.76
N GLY A 2 -14.82 -15.12 10.89
CA GLY A 2 -13.60 -15.09 10.10
C GLY A 2 -12.69 -16.25 10.52
N LYS A 3 -12.15 -16.97 9.54
CA LYS A 3 -11.10 -17.95 9.78
C LYS A 3 -9.93 -17.22 10.43
N TYR A 4 -9.54 -17.66 11.63
CA TYR A 4 -8.28 -17.30 12.25
C TYR A 4 -7.17 -17.85 11.34
N ASP A 5 -6.56 -17.00 10.54
CA ASP A 5 -5.32 -17.35 9.88
C ASP A 5 -4.23 -17.29 10.96
N ASN A 6 -3.81 -18.48 11.42
CA ASN A 6 -2.67 -18.64 12.33
C ASN A 6 -1.39 -18.26 11.59
N PHE A 7 -1.22 -16.96 11.34
CA PHE A 7 -0.06 -16.42 10.64
C PHE A 7 1.24 -16.73 11.41
N TYR A 8 1.18 -16.61 12.73
CA TYR A 8 2.23 -17.07 13.62
C TYR A 8 1.81 -18.39 14.25
N ASN A 9 1.89 -19.47 13.48
CA ASN A 9 1.64 -20.83 13.98
C ASN A 9 2.85 -21.34 14.80
N GLU A 10 2.68 -22.50 15.45
CA GLU A 10 3.76 -23.13 16.22
C GLU A 10 5.03 -23.35 15.41
N VAL A 11 4.92 -23.56 14.09
CA VAL A 11 6.05 -23.72 13.18
C VAL A 11 6.85 -22.40 13.07
N ALA A 12 6.16 -21.26 12.98
CA ALA A 12 6.83 -19.95 12.93
C ALA A 12 7.56 -19.64 14.24
N ILE A 13 6.94 -19.93 15.39
CA ILE A 13 7.56 -19.75 16.72
C ILE A 13 8.79 -20.66 16.83
N THR A 14 8.66 -21.95 16.51
CA THR A 14 9.77 -22.90 16.54
C THR A 14 10.91 -22.48 15.61
N ALA A 15 10.61 -21.92 14.44
CA ALA A 15 11.62 -21.41 13.50
C ALA A 15 12.35 -20.19 14.08
N ALA A 16 11.63 -19.25 14.70
CA ALA A 16 12.20 -18.08 15.35
C ALA A 16 13.09 -18.46 16.55
N GLU A 17 12.66 -19.44 17.37
CA GLU A 17 13.46 -19.97 18.47
C GLU A 17 14.75 -20.65 17.96
N LYS A 18 14.66 -21.47 16.91
CA LYS A 18 15.86 -22.09 16.30
C LYS A 18 16.81 -21.05 15.75
N LYS A 19 16.29 -19.97 15.13
CA LYS A 19 17.09 -18.85 14.62
C LYS A 19 17.82 -18.14 15.76
N LEU A 20 17.13 -17.81 16.85
CA LEU A 20 17.71 -17.21 18.05
C LEU A 20 18.80 -18.09 18.66
N ASN A 21 18.52 -19.38 18.85
CA ASN A 21 19.47 -20.34 19.40
C ASN A 21 20.71 -20.51 18.49
N LYS A 22 20.55 -20.46 17.17
CA LYS A 22 21.69 -20.51 16.23
C LYS A 22 22.57 -19.25 16.31
N LEU A 23 21.95 -18.09 16.48
CA LEU A 23 22.68 -16.82 16.60
C LEU A 23 23.45 -16.74 17.93
N SER A 24 22.85 -17.17 19.03
CA SER A 24 23.50 -17.16 20.37
C SER A 24 24.70 -18.13 20.49
N ARG A 25 24.79 -19.16 19.64
CA ARG A 25 25.89 -20.13 19.63
C ARG A 25 27.06 -19.76 18.73
N LYS A 26 26.99 -18.64 18.00
CA LYS A 26 28.08 -18.18 17.14
C LYS A 26 29.27 -17.67 17.96
N ARG A 27 30.51 -17.95 17.49
CA ARG A 27 31.75 -17.46 18.13
C ARG A 27 31.85 -15.93 18.18
N LYS A 28 31.31 -15.23 17.17
CA LYS A 28 31.13 -13.77 17.17
C LYS A 28 29.63 -13.51 17.27
N ILE A 29 29.23 -13.04 18.42
CA ILE A 29 27.86 -12.65 18.71
C ILE A 29 27.67 -11.24 18.16
N ASP A 30 26.67 -11.06 17.29
CA ASP A 30 26.20 -9.76 16.84
C ASP A 30 24.98 -9.37 17.69
N PRO A 31 25.09 -8.43 18.64
CA PRO A 31 24.00 -8.05 19.53
C PRO A 31 22.77 -7.54 18.76
N TYR A 32 22.99 -6.86 17.63
CA TYR A 32 21.92 -6.34 16.81
C TYR A 32 21.09 -7.48 16.17
N GLN A 33 21.75 -8.52 15.64
CA GLN A 33 21.05 -9.68 15.07
C GLN A 33 20.29 -10.47 16.11
N ILE A 34 20.80 -10.52 17.35
CA ILE A 34 20.10 -11.15 18.47
C ILE A 34 18.87 -10.34 18.84
N SER A 35 18.97 -9.02 18.96
CA SER A 35 17.83 -8.14 19.26
C SER A 35 16.71 -8.32 18.25
N LEU A 36 17.01 -8.30 16.95
CA LEU A 36 16.04 -8.55 15.88
C LEU A 36 15.36 -9.93 16.00
N ALA A 37 16.13 -10.98 16.33
CA ALA A 37 15.58 -12.32 16.48
C ALA A 37 14.68 -12.45 17.73
N VAL A 38 15.01 -11.75 18.81
CA VAL A 38 14.16 -11.67 20.01
C VAL A 38 12.86 -10.93 19.72
N GLU A 39 12.93 -9.80 19.02
CA GLU A 39 11.74 -9.06 18.60
C GLU A 39 10.82 -9.89 17.70
N GLU A 40 11.39 -10.62 16.73
CA GLU A 40 10.64 -11.52 15.84
C GLU A 40 9.93 -12.63 16.65
N LEU A 41 10.63 -13.23 17.62
CA LEU A 41 10.06 -14.26 18.49
C LEU A 41 8.94 -13.71 19.38
N ASN A 42 9.15 -12.55 19.99
CA ASN A 42 8.15 -11.91 20.83
C ASN A 42 6.90 -11.56 20.01
N ARG A 43 7.08 -11.02 18.82
CA ARG A 43 5.99 -10.73 17.87
C ARG A 43 5.22 -12.00 17.51
N ALA A 44 5.93 -13.10 17.19
CA ALA A 44 5.31 -14.36 16.87
C ALA A 44 4.46 -14.91 18.04
N LYS A 45 4.94 -14.79 19.28
CA LYS A 45 4.20 -15.20 20.48
C LYS A 45 2.97 -14.34 20.74
N ILE A 46 3.08 -13.01 20.58
CA ILE A 46 1.96 -12.07 20.79
C ILE A 46 0.83 -12.36 19.77
N PHE A 47 1.16 -12.65 18.52
CA PHE A 47 0.17 -12.81 17.45
C PHE A 47 -0.12 -14.29 17.09
N GLN A 48 0.26 -15.23 17.94
CA GLN A 48 -0.03 -16.66 17.72
C GLN A 48 -1.55 -16.96 17.63
N LYS A 49 -2.35 -16.24 18.42
CA LYS A 49 -3.82 -16.31 18.40
C LYS A 49 -4.36 -14.91 18.09
N CYS A 50 -4.44 -14.55 16.83
CA CYS A 50 -4.88 -13.22 16.44
C CYS A 50 -5.91 -13.29 15.31
N GLN A 51 -6.68 -12.24 15.17
CA GLN A 51 -7.52 -12.02 14.00
C GLN A 51 -6.69 -11.34 12.93
N ALA A 52 -6.54 -12.00 11.78
CA ALA A 52 -5.84 -11.41 10.63
C ALA A 52 -6.82 -10.69 9.71
N PHE A 53 -6.50 -9.44 9.39
CA PHE A 53 -7.06 -8.73 8.25
C PHE A 53 -6.07 -8.84 7.09
N THR A 54 -6.37 -9.71 6.14
CA THR A 54 -5.63 -9.77 4.87
C THR A 54 -6.54 -9.17 3.80
N ALA A 55 -6.23 -7.99 3.30
CA ALA A 55 -6.62 -7.63 1.95
C ALA A 55 -5.89 -8.59 1.01
N ASN A 56 -6.53 -9.02 -0.07
CA ASN A 56 -5.99 -10.04 -0.99
C ASN A 56 -4.48 -9.91 -1.15
N SER A 57 -3.77 -11.03 -1.04
CA SER A 57 -2.31 -11.14 -1.01
C SER A 57 -1.58 -10.50 -2.21
N ASN A 58 -2.30 -10.23 -3.31
CA ASN A 58 -1.77 -9.55 -4.49
C ASN A 58 -1.83 -8.02 -4.40
N ASP A 59 -2.67 -7.46 -3.51
CA ASP A 59 -2.99 -6.02 -3.51
C ASP A 59 -2.14 -5.21 -2.53
N ALA A 60 -1.55 -5.87 -1.54
CA ALA A 60 -0.62 -5.21 -0.62
C ALA A 60 0.30 -6.25 0.03
N PRO A 61 1.48 -6.52 -0.52
CA PRO A 61 2.44 -7.44 0.09
C PRO A 61 2.83 -7.04 1.52
N ASN A 62 2.63 -5.78 1.90
CA ASN A 62 2.86 -5.24 3.25
C ASN A 62 1.56 -4.96 4.03
N GLY A 63 0.39 -5.30 3.48
CA GLY A 63 -0.91 -4.92 4.04
C GLY A 63 -1.46 -5.87 5.09
N ARG A 64 -0.60 -6.60 5.82
CA ARG A 64 -1.06 -7.46 6.90
C ARG A 64 -1.31 -6.63 8.15
N VAL A 65 -2.54 -6.70 8.62
CA VAL A 65 -2.94 -6.13 9.89
C VAL A 65 -3.45 -7.26 10.76
N LEU A 66 -2.85 -7.44 11.92
CA LEU A 66 -3.23 -8.45 12.89
C LEU A 66 -3.73 -7.77 14.15
N PHE A 67 -4.77 -8.33 14.76
CA PHE A 67 -5.34 -7.84 16.00
C PHE A 67 -5.26 -8.92 17.06
N ASN A 68 -4.70 -8.59 18.21
CA ASN A 68 -4.81 -9.41 19.41
C ASN A 68 -5.66 -8.64 20.42
N ASP A 69 -6.94 -8.99 20.48
CA ASP A 69 -7.92 -8.34 21.34
C ASP A 69 -7.73 -8.70 22.83
N ASP A 70 -7.02 -9.81 23.14
CA ASP A 70 -6.73 -10.23 24.52
C ASP A 70 -5.72 -9.30 25.19
N VAL A 71 -4.65 -8.94 24.48
CA VAL A 71 -3.59 -8.04 24.97
C VAL A 71 -3.71 -6.62 24.45
N LYS A 72 -4.79 -6.32 23.73
CA LYS A 72 -5.11 -4.97 23.20
C LYS A 72 -3.99 -4.35 22.36
N VAL A 73 -3.45 -5.12 21.41
CA VAL A 73 -2.43 -4.65 20.47
C VAL A 73 -2.78 -5.04 19.05
N MET A 74 -2.32 -4.23 18.10
CA MET A 74 -2.36 -4.55 16.68
C MET A 74 -0.96 -4.58 16.08
N LEU A 75 -0.77 -5.41 15.06
CA LEU A 75 0.36 -5.34 14.17
C LEU A 75 -0.07 -4.63 12.88
N PHE A 76 0.52 -3.49 12.59
CA PHE A 76 0.31 -2.77 11.35
C PHE A 76 1.64 -2.70 10.60
N ILE A 77 1.71 -3.34 9.44
CA ILE A 77 2.94 -3.55 8.68
C ILE A 77 3.94 -4.36 9.53
N ASP A 78 4.91 -3.71 10.15
CA ASP A 78 5.94 -4.33 10.99
C ASP A 78 5.96 -3.75 12.43
N ARG A 79 4.96 -2.92 12.78
CA ARG A 79 4.89 -2.24 14.06
C ARG A 79 3.79 -2.79 14.93
N VAL A 80 4.12 -3.10 16.16
CA VAL A 80 3.17 -3.44 17.22
C VAL A 80 2.67 -2.14 17.83
N ILE A 81 1.39 -1.90 17.75
CA ILE A 81 0.74 -0.67 18.22
C ILE A 81 -0.28 -1.04 19.30
N PRO A 82 -0.13 -0.55 20.53
CA PRO A 82 -1.18 -0.66 21.55
C PRO A 82 -2.45 0.06 21.09
N TYR A 83 -3.62 -0.51 21.41
CA TYR A 83 -4.90 0.10 21.05
C TYR A 83 -5.06 1.49 21.67
N GLU A 84 -4.56 1.66 22.88
CA GLU A 84 -4.59 2.94 23.61
C GLU A 84 -3.80 4.05 22.94
N ASP A 85 -2.80 3.71 22.11
CA ASP A 85 -1.99 4.70 21.41
C ASP A 85 -2.63 5.19 20.11
N ILE A 86 -3.67 4.53 19.62
CA ILE A 86 -4.34 4.89 18.38
C ILE A 86 -5.22 6.13 18.64
N GLN A 87 -4.97 7.19 17.88
CA GLN A 87 -5.76 8.41 17.92
C GLN A 87 -6.86 8.41 16.86
N SER A 88 -6.49 8.09 15.62
CA SER A 88 -7.41 8.10 14.49
C SER A 88 -6.84 7.30 13.31
N TYR A 89 -7.67 7.09 12.28
CA TYR A 89 -7.22 6.60 11.00
C TYR A 89 -7.73 7.50 9.87
N ARG A 90 -7.07 7.43 8.73
CA ARG A 90 -7.47 8.15 7.51
C ARG A 90 -7.27 7.27 6.30
N ILE A 91 -8.12 7.49 5.30
CA ILE A 91 -7.98 6.92 3.97
C ILE A 91 -7.85 8.11 3.02
N LEU A 92 -6.69 8.24 2.39
CA LEU A 92 -6.37 9.33 1.48
C LEU A 92 -6.21 8.78 0.07
N GLU A 93 -6.71 9.50 -0.93
CA GLU A 93 -6.42 9.17 -2.32
C GLU A 93 -4.97 9.50 -2.64
N ASN A 94 -4.24 8.52 -3.20
CA ASN A 94 -2.89 8.72 -3.69
C ASN A 94 -2.96 9.18 -5.13
N THR A 95 -3.06 10.49 -5.32
CA THR A 95 -3.18 11.10 -6.64
C THR A 95 -1.87 11.66 -7.14
N TYR A 96 -1.66 11.59 -8.44
CA TYR A 96 -0.56 12.24 -9.14
C TYR A 96 -1.07 12.87 -10.43
N TYR A 97 -0.29 13.79 -10.97
CA TYR A 97 -0.58 14.39 -12.27
C TYR A 97 0.28 13.72 -13.33
N GLU A 98 -0.39 13.16 -14.32
CA GLU A 98 0.27 12.62 -15.51
C GLU A 98 0.37 13.73 -16.56
N GLU A 99 1.59 14.00 -16.97
CA GLU A 99 1.85 14.93 -18.08
C GLU A 99 1.55 14.22 -19.38
N GLY A 100 0.69 14.81 -20.16
CA GLY A 100 0.28 14.32 -21.47
C GLY A 100 0.36 15.43 -22.52
N CYS A 101 0.10 15.06 -23.74
CA CYS A 101 -0.05 16.00 -24.84
C CYS A 101 -1.46 15.85 -25.41
N ASP A 102 -2.09 16.98 -25.74
CA ASP A 102 -3.44 16.98 -26.35
C ASP A 102 -3.43 16.49 -27.80
N THR A 103 -2.24 16.36 -28.38
CA THR A 103 -2.05 15.93 -29.77
C THR A 103 -1.49 14.51 -29.81
N SER A 104 -2.27 13.58 -30.35
CA SER A 104 -1.83 12.21 -30.56
C SER A 104 -0.93 12.09 -31.81
N MET A 105 -0.11 11.02 -31.84
CA MET A 105 0.67 10.70 -33.05
C MET A 105 -0.22 10.53 -34.30
N TRP A 106 -1.45 10.05 -34.11
CA TRP A 106 -2.43 9.91 -35.20
C TRP A 106 -2.89 11.28 -35.74
N ASP A 107 -3.04 12.28 -34.87
CA ASP A 107 -3.41 13.64 -35.30
C ASP A 107 -2.28 14.27 -36.15
N VAL A 108 -1.03 14.04 -35.76
CA VAL A 108 0.13 14.49 -36.53
C VAL A 108 0.19 13.78 -37.89
N LEU A 109 -0.01 12.47 -37.92
CA LEU A 109 -0.02 11.69 -39.15
C LEU A 109 -1.19 12.08 -40.08
N ALA A 110 -2.38 12.31 -39.54
CA ALA A 110 -3.54 12.77 -40.28
C ALA A 110 -3.29 14.17 -40.90
N SER A 111 -2.67 15.08 -40.15
CA SER A 111 -2.28 16.40 -40.64
C SER A 111 -1.24 16.33 -41.73
N ALA A 112 -0.24 15.44 -41.60
CA ALA A 112 0.76 15.18 -42.63
C ALA A 112 0.11 14.66 -43.92
N HIS A 113 -0.84 13.72 -43.79
CA HIS A 113 -1.57 13.16 -44.95
C HIS A 113 -2.37 14.24 -45.68
N LEU A 114 -3.07 15.09 -44.94
CA LEU A 114 -3.82 16.21 -45.52
C LEU A 114 -2.87 17.19 -46.20
N GLY A 115 -1.77 17.56 -45.58
CA GLY A 115 -0.75 18.45 -46.14
C GLY A 115 -0.16 17.90 -47.44
N ARG A 116 0.09 16.59 -47.50
CA ARG A 116 0.58 15.92 -48.70
C ARG A 116 -0.41 16.00 -49.88
N GLN A 117 -1.70 15.89 -49.62
CA GLN A 117 -2.74 16.02 -50.64
C GLN A 117 -2.80 17.45 -51.23
N ILE A 118 -2.50 18.47 -50.41
CA ILE A 118 -2.60 19.89 -50.81
C ILE A 118 -1.33 20.36 -51.50
N ALA A 119 -0.17 20.06 -50.98
CA ALA A 119 1.12 20.61 -51.40
C ALA A 119 2.28 19.61 -51.49
N GLY A 120 1.94 18.31 -51.69
CA GLY A 120 2.93 17.25 -51.81
C GLY A 120 3.72 16.99 -50.51
N ASP A 121 4.94 16.48 -50.69
CA ASP A 121 5.78 16.11 -49.56
C ASP A 121 6.18 17.29 -48.68
N PHE A 122 6.32 18.47 -49.24
CA PHE A 122 6.58 19.69 -48.49
C PHE A 122 5.38 20.08 -47.61
N GLY A 123 4.16 19.97 -48.15
CA GLY A 123 2.93 20.20 -47.41
C GLY A 123 2.79 19.21 -46.24
N ALA A 124 3.14 17.94 -46.44
CA ALA A 124 3.13 16.92 -45.37
C ALA A 124 4.01 17.35 -44.19
N ILE A 125 5.23 17.82 -44.44
CA ILE A 125 6.17 18.24 -43.39
C ILE A 125 5.64 19.48 -42.65
N VAL A 126 5.18 20.50 -43.38
CA VAL A 126 4.71 21.77 -42.80
C VAL A 126 3.47 21.53 -41.92
N PHE A 127 2.50 20.75 -42.40
CA PHE A 127 1.29 20.47 -41.64
C PHE A 127 1.53 19.57 -40.41
N ALA A 128 2.43 18.57 -40.54
CA ALA A 128 2.84 17.75 -39.40
C ALA A 128 3.52 18.59 -38.31
N GLN A 129 4.44 19.47 -38.73
CA GLN A 129 5.17 20.32 -37.81
C GLN A 129 4.28 21.36 -37.14
N ALA A 130 3.40 22.03 -37.90
CA ALA A 130 2.43 22.96 -37.33
C ALA A 130 1.52 22.33 -36.31
N ARG A 131 1.11 21.06 -36.53
CA ARG A 131 0.28 20.32 -35.58
C ARG A 131 1.07 19.91 -34.32
N ALA A 132 2.31 19.47 -34.48
CA ALA A 132 3.20 19.16 -33.38
C ALA A 132 3.51 20.39 -32.53
N ASP A 133 3.79 21.53 -33.17
CA ASP A 133 4.12 22.80 -32.51
C ASP A 133 2.89 23.40 -31.78
N SER A 134 1.66 23.07 -32.23
CA SER A 134 0.42 23.49 -31.58
C SER A 134 0.01 22.60 -30.40
N ALA A 135 0.71 21.51 -30.18
CA ALA A 135 0.41 20.59 -29.09
C ALA A 135 0.62 21.28 -27.72
N GLN A 136 -0.41 21.16 -26.87
CA GLN A 136 -0.36 21.70 -25.53
C GLN A 136 -0.11 20.58 -24.51
N THR A 137 0.72 20.87 -23.53
CA THR A 137 0.89 19.98 -22.39
C THR A 137 -0.37 19.98 -21.56
N THR A 138 -0.91 18.81 -21.33
CA THR A 138 -2.08 18.59 -20.49
C THR A 138 -1.66 17.84 -19.23
N TYR A 139 -2.29 18.18 -18.11
CA TYR A 139 -2.09 17.47 -16.85
C TYR A 139 -3.38 16.75 -16.46
N THR A 140 -3.32 15.43 -16.46
CA THR A 140 -4.46 14.62 -16.05
C THR A 140 -4.22 14.07 -14.66
N GLN A 141 -5.13 14.37 -13.73
CA GLN A 141 -5.07 13.80 -12.39
C GLN A 141 -5.40 12.30 -12.46
N ARG A 142 -4.49 11.49 -11.97
CA ARG A 142 -4.63 10.04 -11.86
C ARG A 142 -4.62 9.62 -10.41
N CYS A 143 -5.35 8.58 -10.07
CA CYS A 143 -5.30 7.93 -8.77
C CYS A 143 -4.56 6.59 -8.90
N ASP A 144 -3.44 6.47 -8.20
CA ASP A 144 -2.61 5.26 -8.15
C ASP A 144 -3.04 4.32 -7.01
N GLY A 145 -4.10 4.66 -6.29
CA GLY A 145 -4.62 3.92 -5.17
C GLY A 145 -4.92 4.81 -3.98
N PHE A 146 -4.86 4.21 -2.79
CA PHE A 146 -5.15 4.90 -1.54
C PHE A 146 -4.00 4.73 -0.55
N LEU A 147 -3.88 5.66 0.38
CA LEU A 147 -3.03 5.54 1.55
C LEU A 147 -3.93 5.30 2.76
N PHE A 148 -3.79 4.13 3.37
CA PHE A 148 -4.40 3.83 4.66
C PHE A 148 -3.41 4.23 5.74
N GLN A 149 -3.80 5.20 6.56
CA GLN A 149 -2.94 5.82 7.56
C GLN A 149 -3.53 5.66 8.96
N ILE A 150 -2.70 5.25 9.91
CA ILE A 150 -3.02 5.23 11.33
C ILE A 150 -2.22 6.34 11.99
N ILE A 151 -2.90 7.17 12.78
CA ILE A 151 -2.33 8.29 13.51
C ILE A 151 -2.31 7.93 14.99
N LEU A 152 -1.15 8.04 15.61
CA LEU A 152 -0.95 7.77 17.02
C LEU A 152 -1.08 9.05 17.86
N LYS A 153 -1.39 8.90 19.14
CA LYS A 153 -1.51 10.02 20.10
C LYS A 153 -0.22 10.82 20.28
N ASN A 154 0.93 10.22 20.00
CA ASN A 154 2.23 10.92 20.01
C ASN A 154 2.48 11.75 18.74
N GLY A 155 1.54 11.76 17.79
CA GLY A 155 1.65 12.48 16.52
C GLY A 155 2.33 11.69 15.39
N GLU A 156 2.85 10.48 15.65
CA GLU A 156 3.37 9.63 14.60
C GLU A 156 2.23 9.13 13.69
N ALA A 157 2.54 8.97 12.41
CA ALA A 157 1.62 8.44 11.43
C ALA A 157 2.25 7.26 10.67
N TRP A 158 1.57 6.13 10.68
CA TRP A 158 1.97 4.92 9.96
C TRP A 158 1.03 4.68 8.81
N GLN A 159 1.58 4.42 7.62
CA GLN A 159 0.77 4.30 6.41
C GLN A 159 1.20 3.12 5.55
N CYS A 160 0.23 2.56 4.82
CA CYS A 160 0.48 1.61 3.74
C CYS A 160 -0.27 2.03 2.48
N LYS A 161 0.31 1.69 1.33
CA LYS A 161 -0.32 1.93 0.04
C LYS A 161 -1.30 0.80 -0.24
N VAL A 162 -2.52 1.16 -0.55
CA VAL A 162 -3.61 0.27 -0.94
C VAL A 162 -3.91 0.51 -2.41
N PRO A 163 -3.73 -0.49 -3.27
CA PRO A 163 -3.97 -0.33 -4.69
C PRO A 163 -5.46 -0.06 -4.99
N ASN A 164 -5.71 0.60 -6.10
CA ASN A 164 -7.06 0.82 -6.59
C ASN A 164 -7.69 -0.52 -7.00
N HIS A 165 -8.92 -0.78 -6.54
CA HIS A 165 -9.62 -2.05 -6.79
C HIS A 165 -10.57 -1.97 -8.00
N GLY A 166 -10.86 -0.79 -8.50
CA GLY A 166 -11.80 -0.61 -9.59
C GLY A 166 -11.16 -0.63 -10.98
N ILE A 167 -11.77 -1.34 -11.94
CA ILE A 167 -11.42 -1.23 -13.37
C ILE A 167 -11.95 0.09 -13.92
N ILE A 168 -13.11 0.53 -13.43
CA ILE A 168 -13.76 1.79 -13.78
C ILE A 168 -14.04 2.55 -12.49
N GLY A 169 -13.34 3.67 -12.31
CA GLY A 169 -13.46 4.53 -11.13
C GLY A 169 -12.50 4.16 -10.00
N GLN A 170 -12.34 5.12 -9.09
CA GLN A 170 -11.44 5.00 -7.96
C GLN A 170 -12.19 4.36 -6.80
N LYS A 171 -11.88 3.12 -6.48
CA LYS A 171 -12.53 2.39 -5.38
C LYS A 171 -11.51 1.71 -4.49
N ILE A 172 -11.66 1.96 -3.20
CA ILE A 172 -10.94 1.19 -2.19
C ILE A 172 -11.60 -0.20 -2.03
N HIS A 173 -10.79 -1.22 -1.83
CA HIS A 173 -11.31 -2.56 -1.57
C HIS A 173 -12.10 -2.60 -0.26
N PRO A 174 -13.32 -3.20 -0.24
CA PRO A 174 -14.21 -3.20 0.94
C PRO A 174 -13.54 -3.67 2.25
N LYS A 175 -12.61 -4.61 2.18
CA LYS A 175 -11.87 -5.08 3.37
C LYS A 175 -11.10 -3.96 4.09
N TRP A 176 -10.63 -2.94 3.37
CA TRP A 176 -9.96 -1.80 4.01
C TRP A 176 -10.95 -0.88 4.73
N LEU A 177 -12.21 -0.83 4.26
CA LEU A 177 -13.28 -0.14 4.96
C LEU A 177 -13.68 -0.90 6.23
N GLU A 178 -13.75 -2.24 6.17
CA GLU A 178 -13.97 -3.09 7.34
C GLU A 178 -12.86 -2.93 8.37
N LEU A 179 -11.60 -2.85 7.92
CA LEU A 179 -10.45 -2.56 8.77
C LEU A 179 -10.62 -1.20 9.46
N GLY A 180 -10.97 -0.15 8.71
CA GLY A 180 -11.25 1.17 9.25
C GLY A 180 -12.36 1.14 10.31
N THR A 181 -13.45 0.40 10.04
CA THR A 181 -14.55 0.22 11.00
C THR A 181 -14.07 -0.47 12.28
N LYS A 182 -13.23 -1.52 12.19
CA LYS A 182 -12.66 -2.17 13.38
C LYS A 182 -11.76 -1.21 14.16
N ILE A 183 -10.90 -0.46 13.51
CA ILE A 183 -10.05 0.54 14.17
C ILE A 183 -10.90 1.61 14.85
N GLN A 184 -11.98 2.06 14.21
CA GLN A 184 -12.88 3.02 14.82
C GLN A 184 -13.52 2.48 16.11
N ARG A 185 -13.97 1.22 16.12
CA ARG A 185 -14.49 0.56 17.34
C ARG A 185 -13.45 0.50 18.46
N ILE A 186 -12.18 0.24 18.11
CA ILE A 186 -11.08 0.24 19.08
C ILE A 186 -10.92 1.64 19.70
N ILE A 187 -10.95 2.69 18.88
CA ILE A 187 -10.84 4.08 19.33
C ILE A 187 -12.02 4.46 20.23
N ASP A 188 -13.23 4.04 19.87
CA ASP A 188 -14.46 4.33 20.60
C ASP A 188 -14.64 3.46 21.87
N GLY A 189 -13.74 2.50 22.08
CA GLY A 189 -13.81 1.55 23.22
C GLY A 189 -14.97 0.56 23.15
N THR A 190 -15.57 0.36 21.97
CA THR A 190 -16.75 -0.50 21.73
C THR A 190 -16.35 -1.89 21.19
N ASN A 191 -15.31 -2.48 21.74
CA ASN A 191 -14.90 -3.85 21.35
C ASN A 191 -15.86 -4.87 21.96
N ASP A 192 -16.72 -5.46 21.14
CA ASP A 192 -17.48 -6.67 21.44
C ASP A 192 -16.62 -7.93 21.22
#